data_4e5f7c0ce36caddb793da1f78fb2363a
#
_entry.id   4e5f7c0ce36caddb793da1f78fb2363a
#
_cell.length_a   1.000
_cell.length_b   1.000
_cell.length_c   1.000
_cell.angle_alpha   90.00
_cell.angle_beta   90.00
_cell.angle_gamma   90.00
#
_symmetry.space_group_name_H-M   'P 1'
#
loop_
_entity.id
_entity.type
_entity.pdbx_description
1 polymer ?
#
loop_
_entity_poly.entity_id
_entity_poly.type
_entity_poly.pdbx_seq_one_letter_code
_entity_poly.pdbx_strand_id
1 'polypeptide(L)'
;MKQTHMQPDFSFSVSPLLVKFVDSMDAVNYVATTLEKPMGILFEENDEAFGGIFVLTLTEGGVAEKNGMILPGDQLFAVNDKLVSGMKFDDALGAIVNSDVEKTKLTLFRGTAEELYGPAGASQGWVTEFIAGNTVAAVSA
;
A
#
# COMPACT_ATOMS: atom_id res chain seq x y z
N MET A 1 -21.58 4.13 34.53
CA MET A 1 -22.21 3.95 34.31
C MET A 1 -22.23 3.70 33.73
N LYS A 2 -21.81 3.28 34.03
CA LYS A 2 -21.94 3.05 33.67
C LYS A 2 -21.72 2.99 33.04
N GLN A 3 -21.14 3.02 33.26
CA GLN A 3 -21.23 2.94 32.88
C GLN A 3 -20.99 2.74 32.31
N THR A 4 -20.39 2.86 32.57
CA THR A 4 -20.58 2.68 32.26
C THR A 4 -20.28 2.46 31.74
N HIS A 5 -19.92 1.99 32.33
CA HIS A 5 -20.08 1.73 31.98
C HIS A 5 -19.72 1.74 31.31
N MET A 6 -18.81 2.00 31.05
CA MET A 6 -18.97 2.03 30.64
C MET A 6 -18.68 2.00 30.04
N GLN A 7 -18.01 1.92 30.19
CA GLN A 7 -18.19 1.95 29.79
C GLN A 7 -17.91 1.90 29.17
N PRO A 8 -17.51 1.80 29.41
CA PRO A 8 -17.56 1.79 28.91
C PRO A 8 -17.22 1.78 28.26
N ASP A 9 -16.84 1.69 28.47
CA ASP A 9 -16.93 1.68 27.93
C ASP A 9 -16.54 1.71 27.22
N PHE A 10 -16.16 1.73 27.26
CA PHE A 10 -16.22 1.82 26.68
C PHE A 10 -15.87 1.98 26.01
N SER A 11 -15.58 1.97 26.16
CA SER A 11 -15.54 2.19 25.66
C SER A 11 -15.30 2.50 24.96
N PHE A 12 -15.09 2.65 24.88
CA PHE A 12 -15.14 3.02 24.31
C PHE A 12 -14.84 3.39 23.60
N SER A 13 -14.62 3.40 23.73
CA SER A 13 -14.53 3.87 23.10
C SER A 13 -14.14 4.42 22.44
N VAL A 14 -13.74 4.46 22.51
CA VAL A 14 -13.45 4.98 21.87
C VAL A 14 -13.01 5.04 21.15
N SER A 15 -12.82 4.79 21.11
CA SER A 15 -12.49 4.79 20.31
C SER A 15 -12.21 4.16 19.71
N PRO A 16 -12.31 3.75 19.69
CA PRO A 16 -11.84 3.20 18.91
C PRO A 16 -11.70 3.36 17.85
N LEU A 17 -11.89 3.44 17.89
CA LEU A 17 -11.76 3.84 16.98
C LEU A 17 -10.97 4.26 16.55
N LEU A 18 -11.26 3.96 17.34
CA LEU A 18 -10.60 4.76 16.94
C LEU A 18 -9.49 4.41 16.23
N VAL A 19 -8.64 3.95 16.65
CA VAL A 19 -7.51 3.56 15.87
C VAL A 19 -7.76 2.23 15.27
N LYS A 20 -8.06 2.23 14.01
CA LYS A 20 -8.28 1.04 13.31
C LYS A 20 -6.98 0.55 12.76
N PHE A 21 -6.50 -0.58 13.21
CA PHE A 21 -5.32 -1.23 12.66
C PHE A 21 -5.68 -1.82 11.29
N VAL A 22 -4.90 -1.47 10.25
CA VAL A 22 -5.15 -1.98 8.90
C VAL A 22 -4.37 -3.27 8.73
N ASP A 23 -5.09 -4.35 8.45
CA ASP A 23 -4.50 -5.68 8.32
C ASP A 23 -3.82 -5.82 6.95
N SER A 24 -2.49 -5.93 6.95
CA SER A 24 -1.74 -6.05 5.71
C SER A 24 -1.80 -7.43 5.09
N MET A 25 -2.52 -8.36 5.73
CA MET A 25 -2.78 -9.68 5.16
C MET A 25 -4.23 -9.83 4.75
N ASP A 26 -4.88 -8.72 4.43
CA ASP A 26 -6.23 -8.70 3.87
C ASP A 26 -6.16 -7.98 2.54
N ALA A 27 -6.44 -8.69 1.47
CA ALA A 27 -6.30 -8.16 0.11
C ALA A 27 -7.17 -6.94 -0.15
N VAL A 28 -8.24 -6.77 0.63
CA VAL A 28 -9.13 -5.60 0.47
C VAL A 28 -8.41 -4.29 0.76
N ASN A 29 -7.30 -4.35 1.48
CA ASN A 29 -6.53 -3.17 1.83
C ASN A 29 -5.45 -2.84 0.80
N TYR A 30 -5.50 -3.49 -0.35
CA TYR A 30 -4.56 -3.24 -1.44
C TYR A 30 -5.29 -2.69 -2.65
N VAL A 31 -4.57 -1.90 -3.44
CA VAL A 31 -5.09 -1.31 -4.66
C VAL A 31 -4.13 -1.66 -5.79
N ALA A 32 -4.66 -2.10 -6.92
CA ALA A 32 -3.85 -2.36 -8.10
C ALA A 32 -4.42 -1.54 -9.25
N THR A 33 -3.57 -0.78 -9.92
CA THR A 33 -4.00 0.04 -11.04
C THR A 33 -2.87 0.18 -12.04
N THR A 34 -3.22 0.37 -13.31
CA THR A 34 -2.25 0.50 -14.39
C THR A 34 -2.22 1.94 -14.85
N LEU A 35 -1.02 2.50 -14.90
CA LEU A 35 -0.83 3.92 -15.22
C LEU A 35 0.19 4.09 -16.34
N GLU A 36 -0.03 5.14 -17.11
CA GLU A 36 0.96 5.57 -18.11
C GLU A 36 2.02 6.41 -17.43
N LYS A 37 3.21 6.46 -18.00
CA LYS A 37 4.28 7.31 -17.52
C LYS A 37 4.35 8.59 -18.34
N PRO A 38 4.70 9.71 -17.75
CA PRO A 38 5.02 9.89 -16.33
C PRO A 38 3.75 9.82 -15.50
N MET A 39 3.85 9.12 -14.38
CA MET A 39 2.66 8.83 -13.57
C MET A 39 2.19 10.01 -12.73
N GLY A 40 3.10 10.91 -12.40
CA GLY A 40 2.75 12.05 -11.56
C GLY A 40 2.66 11.66 -10.10
N ILE A 41 3.60 10.86 -9.63
CA ILE A 41 3.68 10.44 -8.23
C ILE A 41 5.04 10.84 -7.67
N LEU A 42 5.03 11.48 -6.51
CA LEU A 42 6.25 11.74 -5.77
C LEU A 42 6.32 10.73 -4.63
N PHE A 43 7.34 9.88 -4.66
CA PHE A 43 7.56 8.86 -3.64
C PHE A 43 8.59 9.33 -2.63
N GLU A 44 8.50 8.78 -1.41
CA GLU A 44 9.47 9.05 -0.37
C GLU A 44 9.76 7.76 0.38
N GLU A 45 10.95 7.67 0.99
CA GLU A 45 11.33 6.49 1.76
C GLU A 45 10.63 6.45 3.09
N ASN A 46 10.29 5.25 3.53
CA ASN A 46 9.85 5.03 4.90
C ASN A 46 11.05 5.15 5.84
N ASP A 47 10.77 5.10 7.15
CA ASP A 47 11.82 5.02 8.16
C ASP A 47 12.73 3.84 7.82
N GLU A 48 14.04 4.02 8.01
CA GLU A 48 15.02 2.96 7.74
C GLU A 48 14.67 1.63 8.39
N ALA A 49 14.03 1.68 9.55
CA ALA A 49 13.67 0.47 10.28
C ALA A 49 12.73 -0.41 9.47
N PHE A 50 11.96 0.17 8.58
CA PHE A 50 10.99 -0.58 7.78
C PHE A 50 11.44 -0.80 6.35
N GLY A 51 12.11 0.17 5.75
CA GLY A 51 12.41 0.14 4.33
C GLY A 51 11.18 0.42 3.48
N GLY A 52 11.33 0.33 2.17
CA GLY A 52 10.22 0.57 1.26
C GLY A 52 9.96 2.04 1.00
N ILE A 53 9.07 2.32 0.07
CA ILE A 53 8.70 3.69 -0.28
C ILE A 53 7.19 3.84 -0.30
N PHE A 54 6.74 5.07 -0.14
CA PHE A 54 5.31 5.37 -0.10
C PHE A 54 5.01 6.61 -0.93
N VAL A 55 3.75 6.79 -1.26
CA VAL A 55 3.30 7.95 -2.03
C VAL A 55 3.27 9.16 -1.11
N LEU A 56 4.15 10.12 -1.37
CA LEU A 56 4.16 11.36 -0.59
C LEU A 56 3.06 12.29 -1.08
N THR A 57 3.02 12.50 -2.39
CA THR A 57 2.00 13.36 -2.97
C THR A 57 1.81 13.02 -4.44
N LEU A 58 0.71 13.49 -5.01
CA LEU A 58 0.41 13.32 -6.43
C LEU A 58 0.51 14.66 -7.12
N THR A 59 1.03 14.64 -8.35
CA THR A 59 1.14 15.85 -9.16
C THR A 59 -0.26 16.27 -9.59
N GLU A 60 -0.59 17.54 -9.38
CA GLU A 60 -1.89 18.06 -9.76
C GLU A 60 -2.10 17.92 -11.26
N GLY A 61 -3.22 17.32 -11.64
CA GLY A 61 -3.53 17.09 -13.05
C GLY A 61 -2.78 15.94 -13.68
N GLY A 62 -1.94 15.23 -12.92
CA GLY A 62 -1.17 14.11 -13.43
C GLY A 62 -1.98 12.84 -13.59
N VAL A 63 -1.35 11.84 -14.17
CA VAL A 63 -2.03 10.57 -14.47
C VAL A 63 -2.58 9.90 -13.22
N ALA A 64 -1.77 9.82 -12.16
CA ALA A 64 -2.21 9.13 -10.94
C ALA A 64 -3.36 9.86 -10.27
N GLU A 65 -3.30 11.19 -10.22
CA GLU A 65 -4.37 11.95 -9.60
C GLU A 65 -5.68 11.77 -10.35
N LYS A 66 -5.63 11.82 -11.66
CA LYS A 66 -6.84 11.65 -12.48
C LYS A 66 -7.40 10.25 -12.39
N ASN A 67 -6.53 9.27 -12.22
CA ASN A 67 -6.94 7.88 -12.09
C ASN A 67 -7.78 7.66 -10.83
N GLY A 68 -7.44 8.34 -9.75
CA GLY A 68 -8.24 8.33 -8.53
C GLY A 68 -8.09 7.11 -7.63
N MET A 69 -7.29 6.13 -8.02
CA MET A 69 -7.12 4.90 -7.24
C MET A 69 -6.01 5.00 -6.20
N ILE A 70 -5.06 5.91 -6.38
CA ILE A 70 -3.90 6.05 -5.53
C ILE A 70 -4.05 7.27 -4.66
N LEU A 71 -3.73 7.14 -3.38
CA LEU A 71 -3.81 8.26 -2.44
C LEU A 71 -2.46 8.48 -1.76
N PRO A 72 -2.16 9.72 -1.37
CA PRO A 72 -0.98 9.97 -0.54
C PRO A 72 -0.99 9.07 0.68
N GLY A 73 0.16 8.52 1.03
CA GLY A 73 0.29 7.59 2.14
C GLY A 73 0.31 6.14 1.74
N ASP A 74 -0.13 5.82 0.54
CA ASP A 74 -0.14 4.42 0.08
C ASP A 74 1.29 3.89 -0.02
N GLN A 75 1.52 2.65 0.44
CA GLN A 75 2.82 2.00 0.39
C GLN A 75 2.97 1.28 -0.94
N LEU A 76 4.08 1.48 -1.63
CA LEU A 76 4.32 0.78 -2.89
C LEU A 76 4.70 -0.66 -2.60
N PHE A 77 3.93 -1.60 -3.11
CA PHE A 77 4.06 -3.01 -2.80
C PHE A 77 4.67 -3.80 -3.95
N ALA A 78 4.19 -3.59 -5.16
CA ALA A 78 4.69 -4.31 -6.32
C ALA A 78 4.57 -3.46 -7.58
N VAL A 79 5.48 -3.71 -8.52
CA VAL A 79 5.48 -3.07 -9.85
C VAL A 79 5.37 -4.19 -10.88
N ASN A 80 4.28 -4.21 -11.62
CA ASN A 80 3.92 -5.28 -12.57
C ASN A 80 3.89 -6.59 -11.82
N ASP A 81 3.92 -7.18 -11.12
CA ASP A 81 3.93 -8.40 -10.34
C ASP A 81 5.31 -8.68 -9.72
N LYS A 82 6.23 -7.68 -9.83
CA LYS A 82 7.50 -7.79 -9.16
C LYS A 82 7.38 -7.14 -7.80
N LEU A 83 7.62 -7.90 -6.75
CA LEU A 83 7.56 -7.39 -5.38
C LEU A 83 8.68 -6.40 -5.16
N VAL A 84 8.33 -5.17 -4.76
CA VAL A 84 9.32 -4.14 -4.42
C VAL A 84 9.18 -3.71 -2.96
N SER A 85 8.30 -4.37 -2.23
CA SER A 85 8.06 -4.09 -0.82
C SER A 85 9.35 -4.19 -0.02
N GLY A 86 9.65 -3.17 0.77
CA GLY A 86 10.85 -3.16 1.60
C GLY A 86 12.14 -2.78 0.90
N MET A 87 12.11 -2.54 -0.40
CA MET A 87 13.31 -2.19 -1.13
C MET A 87 13.74 -0.75 -0.84
N LYS A 88 15.02 -0.48 -1.08
CA LYS A 88 15.53 0.87 -0.98
C LYS A 88 14.90 1.74 -2.05
N PHE A 89 14.92 3.05 -1.81
CA PHE A 89 14.30 4.03 -2.69
C PHE A 89 14.72 3.85 -4.15
N ASP A 90 16.03 3.80 -4.40
CA ASP A 90 16.52 3.72 -5.78
C ASP A 90 16.12 2.41 -6.45
N ASP A 91 16.10 1.32 -5.71
CA ASP A 91 15.76 0.01 -6.27
C ASP A 91 14.27 -0.07 -6.60
N ALA A 92 13.43 0.42 -5.70
CA ALA A 92 11.98 0.42 -5.92
C ALA A 92 11.61 1.35 -7.07
N LEU A 93 12.20 2.54 -7.09
CA LEU A 93 11.92 3.50 -8.15
C LEU A 93 12.43 2.98 -9.48
N GLY A 94 13.59 2.30 -9.47
CA GLY A 94 14.16 1.70 -10.66
C GLY A 94 13.24 0.68 -11.31
N ALA A 95 12.48 -0.04 -10.49
CA ALA A 95 11.52 -1.00 -11.03
C ALA A 95 10.45 -0.31 -11.88
N ILE A 96 10.04 0.89 -11.47
CA ILE A 96 9.09 1.67 -12.26
C ILE A 96 9.76 2.22 -13.52
N VAL A 97 10.94 2.80 -13.37
CA VAL A 97 11.65 3.43 -14.47
C VAL A 97 11.97 2.41 -15.57
N ASN A 98 12.31 1.19 -15.16
CA ASN A 98 12.69 0.15 -16.12
C ASN A 98 11.52 -0.67 -16.62
N SER A 99 10.29 -0.35 -16.20
CA SER A 99 9.11 -1.05 -16.66
C SER A 99 8.67 -0.50 -18.01
N ASP A 100 7.64 -1.13 -18.57
CA ASP A 100 7.08 -0.71 -19.87
C ASP A 100 6.72 0.77 -19.82
N VAL A 101 7.15 1.52 -20.85
CA VAL A 101 6.95 2.97 -20.86
C VAL A 101 5.50 3.37 -21.03
N GLU A 102 4.69 2.51 -21.63
CA GLU A 102 3.31 2.88 -21.89
C GLU A 102 2.40 2.64 -20.70
N LYS A 103 2.49 1.45 -20.12
CA LYS A 103 1.61 1.10 -19.02
C LYS A 103 2.34 0.27 -18.00
N THR A 104 2.18 0.64 -16.76
CA THR A 104 2.80 -0.07 -15.65
C THR A 104 1.77 -0.26 -14.56
N LYS A 105 1.63 -1.51 -14.11
CA LYS A 105 0.72 -1.81 -13.01
C LYS A 105 1.41 -1.57 -11.69
N LEU A 106 0.78 -0.80 -10.82
CA LEU A 106 1.26 -0.61 -9.46
C LEU A 106 0.29 -1.27 -8.50
N THR A 107 0.84 -2.00 -7.53
CA THR A 107 0.06 -2.55 -6.44
C THR A 107 0.51 -1.83 -5.19
N LEU A 108 -0.45 -1.28 -4.44
CA LEU A 108 -0.16 -0.47 -3.28
C LEU A 108 -0.97 -0.96 -2.09
N PHE A 109 -0.37 -0.83 -0.90
CA PHE A 109 -1.05 -1.14 0.35
C PHE A 109 -1.59 0.15 0.96
N ARG A 110 -2.87 0.16 1.29
CA ARG A 110 -3.50 1.34 1.87
C ARG A 110 -3.42 1.28 3.37
N GLY A 111 -2.27 1.64 3.91
CA GLY A 111 -2.00 1.64 5.33
C GLY A 111 -0.62 2.21 5.57
N THR A 112 -0.14 2.09 6.81
CA THR A 112 1.17 2.64 7.19
C THR A 112 2.28 1.63 7.01
N ALA A 113 3.53 2.13 7.03
CA ALA A 113 4.69 1.24 6.98
C ALA A 113 4.70 0.28 8.15
N GLU A 114 4.29 0.75 9.33
CA GLU A 114 4.26 -0.12 10.50
C GLU A 114 3.26 -1.25 10.33
N GLU A 115 2.12 -0.97 9.72
CA GLU A 115 1.11 -2.00 9.48
C GLU A 115 1.56 -3.02 8.45
N LEU A 116 2.39 -2.61 7.50
CA LEU A 116 2.88 -3.50 6.47
C LEU A 116 4.13 -4.27 6.90
N TYR A 117 5.07 -3.59 7.56
CA TYR A 117 6.38 -4.14 7.86
C TYR A 117 6.61 -4.42 9.34
N GLY A 118 5.70 -3.99 10.21
CA GLY A 118 5.86 -4.17 11.65
C GLY A 118 5.57 -5.59 12.09
N PRO A 119 5.52 -5.82 13.41
CA PRO A 119 5.36 -7.20 13.94
C PRO A 119 4.11 -7.91 13.46
N ALA A 120 3.03 -7.18 13.19
CA ALA A 120 1.79 -7.79 12.69
C ALA A 120 1.66 -7.62 11.18
N GLY A 121 2.75 -7.31 10.49
CA GLY A 121 2.73 -7.07 9.06
C GLY A 121 2.69 -8.35 8.24
N ALA A 122 2.57 -8.20 6.93
CA ALA A 122 2.41 -9.30 6.01
C ALA A 122 3.60 -10.25 6.06
N SER A 123 3.31 -11.54 6.24
CA SER A 123 4.34 -12.56 6.26
C SER A 123 4.81 -12.86 4.83
N GLN A 124 6.02 -13.38 4.72
CA GLN A 124 6.57 -13.72 3.40
C GLN A 124 5.68 -14.74 2.67
N GLY A 125 5.15 -15.71 3.40
CA GLY A 125 4.27 -16.70 2.79
C GLY A 125 3.01 -16.09 2.22
N TRP A 126 2.38 -15.20 2.99
CA TRP A 126 1.17 -14.53 2.53
C TRP A 126 1.46 -13.67 1.30
N VAL A 127 2.57 -12.92 1.35
CA VAL A 127 2.96 -12.03 0.24
C VAL A 127 3.16 -12.81 -1.03
N THR A 128 3.85 -13.94 -0.94
CA THR A 128 4.11 -14.79 -2.12
C THR A 128 2.81 -15.27 -2.73
N GLU A 129 1.88 -15.72 -1.91
CA GLU A 129 0.60 -16.21 -2.39
C GLU A 129 -0.26 -15.07 -2.95
N PHE A 130 -0.21 -13.92 -2.31
CA PHE A 130 -1.00 -12.78 -2.76
C PHE A 130 -0.57 -12.33 -4.15
N ILE A 131 0.73 -12.21 -4.39
CA ILE A 131 1.25 -11.81 -5.68
C ILE A 131 0.89 -12.85 -6.76
N ALA A 132 1.04 -14.13 -6.43
CA ALA A 132 0.70 -15.19 -7.37
C ALA A 132 -0.80 -15.20 -7.68
N GLY A 133 -1.63 -15.01 -6.66
CA GLY A 133 -3.08 -14.97 -6.82
C GLY A 133 -3.52 -13.77 -7.63
N ASN A 134 -2.88 -12.63 -7.41
CA ASN A 134 -3.14 -11.41 -8.15
C ASN A 134 -2.85 -11.61 -9.64
N THR A 135 -1.73 -12.27 -9.94
CA THR A 135 -1.35 -12.55 -11.30
C THR A 135 -2.35 -13.49 -11.96
N VAL A 136 -2.74 -14.54 -11.24
CA VAL A 136 -3.71 -15.51 -11.74
C VAL A 136 -5.06 -14.83 -11.95
N ALA A 137 -5.48 -14.01 -11.01
CA ALA A 137 -6.75 -13.31 -11.12
C ALA A 137 -6.75 -12.38 -12.33
N ALA A 138 -5.65 -11.69 -12.58
CA ALA A 138 -5.54 -10.79 -13.72
C ALA A 138 -5.63 -11.57 -15.02
N VAL A 139 -5.06 -12.75 -15.08
CA VAL A 139 -5.11 -13.59 -16.27
C VAL A 139 -6.51 -14.15 -16.46
N SER A 140 -7.17 -14.53 -15.38
CA SER A 140 -8.51 -15.12 -15.46
C SER A 140 -9.57 -14.11 -15.82
N ALA A 141 -9.35 -12.89 -15.42
CA ALA A 141 -10.31 -11.84 -15.69
C ALA A 141 -10.29 -11.44 -17.14
#